data_31d1058613d9064cdd9ccad5eca808da
#
_entry.id   31d1058613d9064cdd9ccad5eca808da
#
_cell.length_a   1.000
_cell.length_b   1.000
_cell.length_c   1.000
_cell.angle_alpha   90.00
_cell.angle_beta   90.00
_cell.angle_gamma   90.00
#
_symmetry.space_group_name_H-M   'P 1'
#
loop_
_entity.id
_entity.type
_entity.pdbx_description
1 polymer ?
#
loop_
_entity_poly.entity_id
_entity_poly.type
_entity_poly.pdbx_seq_one_letter_code
_entity_poly.pdbx_strand_id
1 'polypeptide(L)'
;MRLYLVFFLLLLNLVARPAHSESDWLYSVRPGDNLWNLCNQYTVRRDCWLKLGEYNSVEYPRQLPPGLIIRFPISWLKEVPRPVTLSYYKGDVTVFYQDPASSEIPTFQQKLAIGTTVVTGEESFATLIFEDGALIQMEPNSELLLDSISTTQQDQAFTSQLHLNTGAVNARVPERRPKSRFQIRTPSAIAAVRGTEYRLTAGKNENSGVSITEVLEGTVGVDAQQSTVDVEEGFSVKTAEGLPPEQPKPLLSAPEFAAAVKDIQPGPIELKWQPVDGAEQYRLDSLKDNEQAELINSYFLSSAEFSLDVTDFNDDCVRFAVRGVDADGVQGLVAYKRICIEQPLDSPAVIAKPKLSKPDLDVEIDWQMVEAADSYFVQVSNSDNFDVIYQEFTTTETSLVLPWDPSFENGLYYRVQAIALEGVDSEFSQTREIKVDRLPKKALLTWSVFWVLFVAL
;
A
#
# COMPACT_ATOMS: atom_id res chain seq x y z
N MET A 1 7.77 81.68 -23.50
CA MET A 1 8.30 80.30 -23.44
C MET A 1 7.06 79.39 -23.08
N ARG A 2 6.41 78.83 -24.10
CA ARG A 2 5.16 78.06 -23.97
C ARG A 2 5.45 76.59 -23.87
N LEU A 3 5.07 75.99 -22.75
CA LEU A 3 5.19 74.54 -22.47
C LEU A 3 3.94 73.81 -23.02
N TYR A 4 4.12 72.98 -24.04
CA TYR A 4 3.05 72.16 -24.57
C TYR A 4 3.00 70.82 -23.77
N LEU A 5 1.87 70.66 -23.05
CA LEU A 5 1.52 69.39 -22.38
C LEU A 5 0.89 68.47 -23.41
N VAL A 6 1.52 67.40 -23.81
CA VAL A 6 0.96 66.36 -24.68
C VAL A 6 0.32 65.32 -23.77
N PHE A 7 -1.02 65.25 -23.83
CA PHE A 7 -1.83 64.25 -23.16
C PHE A 7 -1.88 63.01 -24.05
N PHE A 8 -1.18 61.95 -23.63
CA PHE A 8 -1.21 60.63 -24.31
C PHE A 8 -2.37 59.84 -23.74
N LEU A 9 -3.48 59.73 -24.49
CA LEU A 9 -4.64 58.89 -24.19
C LEU A 9 -4.28 57.44 -24.52
N LEU A 10 -3.94 56.65 -23.48
CA LEU A 10 -3.82 55.19 -23.56
C LEU A 10 -5.23 54.60 -23.64
N LEU A 11 -5.66 54.24 -24.85
CA LEU A 11 -6.82 53.36 -25.07
C LEU A 11 -6.48 51.96 -24.58
N LEU A 12 -6.88 51.63 -23.35
CA LEU A 12 -6.95 50.25 -22.89
C LEU A 12 -7.99 49.50 -23.70
N ASN A 13 -7.58 48.77 -24.71
CA ASN A 13 -8.42 47.73 -25.31
C ASN A 13 -8.63 46.62 -24.25
N LEU A 14 -9.72 46.67 -23.53
CA LEU A 14 -10.27 45.54 -22.81
C LEU A 14 -10.61 44.48 -23.87
N VAL A 15 -9.68 43.58 -24.13
CA VAL A 15 -10.01 42.32 -24.77
C VAL A 15 -10.86 41.57 -23.76
N ALA A 16 -12.17 41.59 -23.96
CA ALA A 16 -13.12 40.73 -23.25
C ALA A 16 -12.65 39.31 -23.51
N ARG A 17 -12.02 38.69 -22.48
CA ARG A 17 -11.79 37.25 -22.48
C ARG A 17 -13.16 36.62 -22.66
N PRO A 18 -13.34 35.72 -23.64
CA PRO A 18 -14.60 34.98 -23.75
C PRO A 18 -14.82 34.29 -22.39
N ALA A 19 -16.00 34.46 -21.85
CA ALA A 19 -16.47 33.73 -20.69
C ALA A 19 -16.12 32.26 -20.89
N HIS A 20 -15.65 31.59 -19.86
CA HIS A 20 -15.36 30.17 -19.87
C HIS A 20 -16.46 29.44 -20.62
N SER A 21 -16.15 28.93 -21.82
CA SER A 21 -17.00 27.98 -22.49
C SER A 21 -17.16 26.80 -21.54
N GLU A 22 -18.39 26.43 -21.21
CA GLU A 22 -18.66 25.14 -20.59
C GLU A 22 -17.81 24.11 -21.33
N SER A 23 -17.00 23.36 -20.60
CA SER A 23 -16.10 22.36 -21.19
C SER A 23 -16.96 21.33 -21.93
N ASP A 24 -16.69 21.11 -23.20
CA ASP A 24 -17.37 20.08 -23.97
C ASP A 24 -16.97 18.69 -23.50
N TRP A 25 -17.89 17.75 -23.55
CA TRP A 25 -17.56 16.34 -23.51
C TRP A 25 -17.05 15.90 -24.89
N LEU A 26 -15.89 15.28 -24.93
CA LEU A 26 -15.28 14.75 -26.15
C LEU A 26 -15.65 13.27 -26.28
N TYR A 27 -16.39 12.93 -27.33
CA TYR A 27 -16.78 11.56 -27.64
C TYR A 27 -16.08 11.09 -28.90
N SER A 28 -15.39 9.96 -28.83
CA SER A 28 -14.82 9.33 -30.01
C SER A 28 -15.85 8.37 -30.62
N VAL A 29 -16.08 8.55 -31.90
CA VAL A 29 -17.04 7.77 -32.67
C VAL A 29 -16.64 6.30 -32.76
N ARG A 30 -17.58 5.41 -32.44
CA ARG A 30 -17.42 3.95 -32.55
C ARG A 30 -17.96 3.44 -33.90
N PRO A 31 -17.52 2.26 -34.37
CA PRO A 31 -18.11 1.64 -35.56
C PRO A 31 -19.64 1.50 -35.43
N GLY A 32 -20.39 2.02 -36.41
CA GLY A 32 -21.85 2.00 -36.43
C GLY A 32 -22.55 3.23 -35.81
N ASP A 33 -21.80 4.16 -35.21
CA ASP A 33 -22.37 5.40 -34.69
C ASP A 33 -22.82 6.34 -35.80
N ASN A 34 -23.83 7.11 -35.47
CA ASN A 34 -24.30 8.27 -36.25
C ASN A 34 -24.85 9.35 -35.29
N LEU A 35 -24.91 10.59 -35.74
CA LEU A 35 -25.32 11.70 -34.86
C LEU A 35 -26.71 11.52 -34.27
N TRP A 36 -27.63 10.90 -34.98
CA TRP A 36 -29.00 10.65 -34.48
C TRP A 36 -28.99 9.71 -33.28
N ASN A 37 -28.28 8.58 -33.38
CA ASN A 37 -28.18 7.60 -32.30
C ASN A 37 -27.45 8.20 -31.09
N LEU A 38 -26.35 8.90 -31.32
CA LEU A 38 -25.59 9.58 -30.28
C LEU A 38 -26.42 10.62 -29.54
N CYS A 39 -27.16 11.43 -30.27
CA CYS A 39 -28.07 12.42 -29.67
C CYS A 39 -29.18 11.77 -28.83
N ASN A 40 -29.82 10.72 -29.34
CA ASN A 40 -30.87 10.01 -28.60
C ASN A 40 -30.31 9.35 -27.34
N GLN A 41 -29.10 8.86 -27.40
CA GLN A 41 -28.44 8.21 -26.27
C GLN A 41 -28.03 9.21 -25.19
N TYR A 42 -27.36 10.30 -25.57
CA TYR A 42 -26.61 11.12 -24.63
C TYR A 42 -27.31 12.47 -24.29
N THR A 43 -28.27 12.96 -25.09
CA THR A 43 -28.80 14.31 -24.88
C THR A 43 -30.30 14.34 -24.58
N VAL A 44 -30.74 15.42 -23.93
CA VAL A 44 -32.17 15.72 -23.69
C VAL A 44 -32.82 16.48 -24.84
N ARG A 45 -32.06 16.94 -25.83
CA ARG A 45 -32.56 17.81 -26.92
C ARG A 45 -33.10 17.00 -28.09
N ARG A 46 -34.33 17.29 -28.48
CA ARG A 46 -34.99 16.63 -29.63
C ARG A 46 -34.38 16.98 -30.98
N ASP A 47 -33.79 18.19 -31.11
CA ASP A 47 -33.16 18.71 -32.33
C ASP A 47 -31.63 18.58 -32.32
N CYS A 48 -31.10 17.73 -31.43
CA CYS A 48 -29.67 17.61 -31.13
C CYS A 48 -28.85 17.31 -32.38
N TRP A 49 -29.22 16.33 -33.19
CA TRP A 49 -28.42 15.86 -34.30
C TRP A 49 -28.08 16.93 -35.35
N LEU A 50 -29.02 17.87 -35.62
CA LEU A 50 -28.80 19.01 -36.49
C LEU A 50 -27.76 19.97 -35.88
N LYS A 51 -28.03 20.41 -34.65
CA LYS A 51 -27.16 21.36 -33.95
C LYS A 51 -25.80 20.81 -33.61
N LEU A 52 -25.74 19.51 -33.27
CA LEU A 52 -24.47 18.82 -32.99
C LEU A 52 -23.65 18.68 -34.27
N GLY A 53 -24.28 18.43 -35.42
CA GLY A 53 -23.66 18.44 -36.74
C GLY A 53 -23.04 19.79 -37.07
N GLU A 54 -23.79 20.87 -36.90
CA GLU A 54 -23.32 22.25 -37.09
C GLU A 54 -22.17 22.58 -36.12
N TYR A 55 -22.34 22.25 -34.85
CA TYR A 55 -21.35 22.51 -33.79
C TYR A 55 -20.00 21.83 -34.02
N ASN A 56 -20.02 20.63 -34.63
CA ASN A 56 -18.84 19.85 -34.94
C ASN A 56 -18.41 19.90 -36.43
N SER A 57 -19.07 20.70 -37.24
CA SER A 57 -18.84 20.79 -38.69
C SER A 57 -18.89 19.42 -39.38
N VAL A 58 -19.86 18.56 -38.99
CA VAL A 58 -20.01 17.20 -39.53
C VAL A 58 -20.80 17.29 -40.83
N GLU A 59 -20.16 16.91 -41.95
CA GLU A 59 -20.78 16.95 -43.26
C GLU A 59 -21.75 15.78 -43.50
N TYR A 60 -21.43 14.58 -42.98
CA TYR A 60 -22.24 13.36 -43.15
C TYR A 60 -22.74 12.80 -41.82
N PRO A 61 -23.88 13.34 -41.27
CA PRO A 61 -24.39 12.99 -39.94
C PRO A 61 -24.76 11.51 -39.76
N ARG A 62 -25.00 10.80 -40.85
CA ARG A 62 -25.41 9.38 -40.84
C ARG A 62 -24.24 8.39 -40.90
N GLN A 63 -23.07 8.87 -41.27
CA GLN A 63 -21.87 8.05 -41.48
C GLN A 63 -20.68 8.75 -40.83
N LEU A 64 -20.49 8.50 -39.56
CA LEU A 64 -19.34 9.05 -38.83
C LEU A 64 -18.15 8.11 -38.97
N PRO A 65 -16.98 8.60 -39.35
CA PRO A 65 -15.75 7.78 -39.33
C PRO A 65 -15.44 7.34 -37.88
N PRO A 66 -15.14 6.05 -37.64
CA PRO A 66 -14.63 5.61 -36.34
C PRO A 66 -13.39 6.42 -35.93
N GLY A 67 -13.30 6.80 -34.66
CA GLY A 67 -12.22 7.65 -34.14
C GLY A 67 -12.43 9.16 -34.33
N LEU A 68 -13.44 9.62 -35.07
CA LEU A 68 -13.79 11.04 -35.14
C LEU A 68 -14.22 11.54 -33.76
N ILE A 69 -13.66 12.66 -33.31
CA ILE A 69 -14.03 13.27 -32.03
C ILE A 69 -15.27 14.18 -32.23
N ILE A 70 -16.36 13.86 -31.57
CA ILE A 70 -17.57 14.68 -31.49
C ILE A 70 -17.58 15.42 -30.13
N ARG A 71 -17.70 16.74 -30.19
CA ARG A 71 -17.77 17.62 -29.02
C ARG A 71 -19.23 17.82 -28.64
N PHE A 72 -19.61 17.42 -27.43
CA PHE A 72 -20.95 17.64 -26.88
C PHE A 72 -20.90 18.74 -25.83
N PRO A 73 -21.67 19.83 -25.98
CA PRO A 73 -21.84 20.78 -24.89
C PRO A 73 -22.42 20.08 -23.66
N ILE A 74 -21.77 20.20 -22.50
CA ILE A 74 -22.19 19.52 -21.26
C ILE A 74 -23.63 19.84 -20.90
N SER A 75 -24.08 21.06 -21.15
CA SER A 75 -25.48 21.50 -20.91
C SER A 75 -26.55 20.74 -21.72
N TRP A 76 -26.18 20.02 -22.77
CA TRP A 76 -27.09 19.21 -23.57
C TRP A 76 -27.24 17.77 -23.06
N LEU A 77 -26.30 17.30 -22.26
CA LEU A 77 -26.23 15.90 -21.82
C LEU A 77 -27.31 15.54 -20.81
N LYS A 78 -27.87 14.34 -20.89
CA LYS A 78 -28.73 13.73 -19.87
C LYS A 78 -27.94 13.46 -18.59
N GLU A 79 -26.75 12.97 -18.80
CA GLU A 79 -25.78 12.62 -17.75
C GLU A 79 -24.45 13.26 -18.09
N VAL A 80 -23.77 13.79 -17.09
CA VAL A 80 -22.45 14.40 -17.25
C VAL A 80 -21.39 13.31 -17.14
N PRO A 81 -20.62 13.05 -18.19
CA PRO A 81 -19.49 12.13 -18.12
C PRO A 81 -18.49 12.56 -17.08
N ARG A 82 -17.90 11.58 -16.37
CA ARG A 82 -16.90 11.81 -15.35
C ARG A 82 -15.62 11.04 -15.69
N PRO A 83 -14.46 11.69 -15.64
CA PRO A 83 -13.19 11.01 -15.83
C PRO A 83 -12.89 10.11 -14.66
N VAL A 84 -12.08 9.07 -14.91
CA VAL A 84 -11.47 8.21 -13.88
C VAL A 84 -10.01 8.63 -13.75
N THR A 85 -9.51 8.72 -12.53
CA THR A 85 -8.11 9.05 -12.30
C THR A 85 -7.30 7.77 -12.15
N LEU A 86 -6.28 7.57 -12.99
CA LEU A 86 -5.23 6.59 -12.78
C LEU A 86 -4.28 7.15 -11.70
N SER A 87 -4.49 6.75 -10.44
CA SER A 87 -3.78 7.33 -9.30
C SER A 87 -2.41 6.74 -9.07
N TYR A 88 -2.25 5.47 -9.40
CA TYR A 88 -1.01 4.72 -9.24
C TYR A 88 -0.88 3.64 -10.31
N TYR A 89 0.33 3.37 -10.73
CA TYR A 89 0.65 2.17 -11.51
C TYR A 89 2.10 1.74 -11.28
N LYS A 90 2.37 0.47 -11.51
CA LYS A 90 3.70 -0.15 -11.47
C LYS A 90 3.85 -1.13 -12.64
N GLY A 91 5.06 -1.19 -13.19
CA GLY A 91 5.37 -2.12 -14.27
C GLY A 91 4.91 -1.63 -15.65
N ASP A 92 4.60 -2.56 -16.52
CA ASP A 92 4.15 -2.31 -17.88
C ASP A 92 2.63 -2.08 -17.90
N VAL A 93 2.24 -0.81 -17.91
CA VAL A 93 0.84 -0.39 -17.99
C VAL A 93 0.66 0.47 -19.21
N THR A 94 -0.33 0.14 -20.03
CA THR A 94 -0.68 0.91 -21.21
C THR A 94 -2.14 1.35 -21.17
N VAL A 95 -2.41 2.49 -21.76
CA VAL A 95 -3.76 3.00 -21.98
C VAL A 95 -3.96 3.30 -23.45
N PHE A 96 -5.15 3.03 -23.95
CA PHE A 96 -5.49 3.41 -25.31
C PHE A 96 -6.97 3.74 -25.42
N TYR A 97 -7.27 4.55 -26.39
CA TYR A 97 -8.62 5.00 -26.67
C TYR A 97 -9.10 4.33 -27.97
N GLN A 98 -9.93 3.28 -27.84
CA GLN A 98 -10.55 2.51 -28.94
C GLN A 98 -9.62 1.75 -29.90
N ASP A 99 -8.43 2.23 -30.20
CA ASP A 99 -7.49 1.58 -31.10
C ASP A 99 -6.23 1.14 -30.32
N PRO A 100 -6.00 -0.17 -30.16
CA PRO A 100 -4.80 -0.68 -29.50
C PRO A 100 -3.49 -0.18 -30.11
N ALA A 101 -3.49 0.16 -31.42
CA ALA A 101 -2.30 0.70 -32.07
C ALA A 101 -1.94 2.12 -31.60
N SER A 102 -2.86 2.82 -30.93
CA SER A 102 -2.64 4.14 -30.31
C SER A 102 -2.31 4.06 -28.83
N SER A 103 -1.84 2.90 -28.33
CA SER A 103 -1.49 2.71 -26.93
C SER A 103 -0.35 3.64 -26.49
N GLU A 104 -0.48 4.17 -25.29
CA GLU A 104 0.51 5.03 -24.66
C GLU A 104 0.79 4.58 -23.22
N ILE A 105 2.00 4.90 -22.73
CA ILE A 105 2.33 4.73 -21.31
C ILE A 105 1.66 5.88 -20.55
N PRO A 106 0.84 5.59 -19.52
CA PRO A 106 0.14 6.64 -18.81
C PRO A 106 1.07 7.52 -17.97
N THR A 107 0.62 8.73 -17.70
CA THR A 107 1.28 9.62 -16.73
C THR A 107 0.64 9.47 -15.35
N PHE A 108 1.41 9.82 -14.31
CA PHE A 108 0.91 9.81 -12.93
C PHE A 108 -0.28 10.78 -12.77
N GLN A 109 -1.35 10.35 -12.09
CA GLN A 109 -2.60 11.11 -11.90
C GLN A 109 -3.32 11.47 -13.21
N GLN A 110 -3.12 10.67 -14.25
CA GLN A 110 -3.79 10.88 -15.53
C GLN A 110 -5.30 10.71 -15.40
N LYS A 111 -6.06 11.65 -15.95
CA LYS A 111 -7.51 11.53 -16.09
C LYS A 111 -7.85 10.78 -17.37
N LEU A 112 -8.45 9.65 -17.22
CA LEU A 112 -8.89 8.78 -18.30
C LEU A 112 -10.34 9.09 -18.67
N ALA A 113 -10.60 9.28 -19.96
CA ALA A 113 -11.93 9.50 -20.48
C ALA A 113 -12.71 8.17 -20.60
N ILE A 114 -14.04 8.28 -20.73
CA ILE A 114 -14.89 7.15 -21.09
C ILE A 114 -14.45 6.59 -22.45
N GLY A 115 -14.42 5.27 -22.59
CA GLY A 115 -13.96 4.57 -23.78
C GLY A 115 -12.46 4.25 -23.76
N THR A 116 -11.74 4.67 -22.70
CA THR A 116 -10.34 4.26 -22.50
C THR A 116 -10.28 2.82 -22.02
N THR A 117 -9.37 2.03 -22.57
CA THR A 117 -8.97 0.72 -22.08
C THR A 117 -7.63 0.83 -21.35
N VAL A 118 -7.55 0.23 -20.16
CA VAL A 118 -6.33 0.11 -19.37
C VAL A 118 -5.89 -1.34 -19.41
N VAL A 119 -4.62 -1.57 -19.71
CA VAL A 119 -4.01 -2.90 -19.78
C VAL A 119 -2.79 -2.95 -18.86
N THR A 120 -2.72 -3.99 -18.04
CA THR A 120 -1.56 -4.31 -17.20
C THR A 120 -0.84 -5.54 -17.75
N GLY A 121 0.49 -5.48 -17.80
CA GLY A 121 1.36 -6.60 -18.18
C GLY A 121 1.62 -7.58 -17.04
N GLU A 122 2.64 -8.43 -17.20
CA GLU A 122 3.13 -9.29 -16.13
C GLU A 122 3.72 -8.44 -14.99
N GLU A 123 3.51 -8.85 -13.72
CA GLU A 123 3.99 -8.14 -12.52
C GLU A 123 3.62 -6.65 -12.47
N SER A 124 2.55 -6.28 -13.18
CA SER A 124 2.13 -4.90 -13.35
C SER A 124 0.77 -4.65 -12.70
N PHE A 125 0.60 -3.47 -12.11
CA PHE A 125 -0.57 -3.09 -11.33
C PHE A 125 -1.03 -1.68 -11.70
N ALA A 126 -2.32 -1.43 -11.60
CA ALA A 126 -2.88 -0.08 -11.78
C ALA A 126 -4.01 0.18 -10.78
N THR A 127 -4.07 1.40 -10.23
CA THR A 127 -5.14 1.82 -9.33
C THR A 127 -5.92 2.97 -9.96
N LEU A 128 -7.22 2.76 -10.09
CA LEU A 128 -8.17 3.70 -10.64
C LEU A 128 -9.07 4.24 -9.53
N ILE A 129 -9.19 5.56 -9.44
CA ILE A 129 -10.07 6.25 -8.47
C ILE A 129 -11.15 7.00 -9.22
N PHE A 130 -12.40 6.78 -8.81
CA PHE A 130 -13.59 7.42 -9.33
C PHE A 130 -13.99 8.62 -8.47
N GLU A 131 -14.67 9.60 -9.04
CA GLU A 131 -15.10 10.80 -8.31
C GLU A 131 -16.07 10.52 -7.15
N ASP A 132 -16.78 9.40 -7.17
CA ASP A 132 -17.67 8.96 -6.09
C ASP A 132 -16.97 8.16 -4.99
N GLY A 133 -15.63 8.08 -5.03
CA GLY A 133 -14.81 7.37 -4.07
C GLY A 133 -14.65 5.87 -4.33
N ALA A 134 -15.21 5.33 -5.43
CA ALA A 134 -14.93 3.96 -5.81
C ALA A 134 -13.47 3.81 -6.23
N LEU A 135 -12.88 2.67 -5.88
CA LEU A 135 -11.49 2.33 -6.16
C LEU A 135 -11.44 0.95 -6.84
N ILE A 136 -10.70 0.88 -7.93
CA ILE A 136 -10.39 -0.37 -8.63
C ILE A 136 -8.89 -0.56 -8.63
N GLN A 137 -8.42 -1.67 -8.10
CA GLN A 137 -7.04 -2.13 -8.24
C GLN A 137 -7.00 -3.24 -9.29
N MET A 138 -6.34 -2.97 -10.41
CA MET A 138 -6.11 -3.95 -11.46
C MET A 138 -4.89 -4.79 -11.14
N GLU A 139 -5.04 -6.08 -11.29
CA GLU A 139 -3.98 -7.07 -11.10
C GLU A 139 -3.18 -7.30 -12.40
N PRO A 140 -2.09 -8.10 -12.37
CA PRO A 140 -1.32 -8.41 -13.57
C PRO A 140 -2.18 -9.05 -14.68
N ASN A 141 -1.78 -8.82 -15.93
CA ASN A 141 -2.40 -9.40 -17.12
C ASN A 141 -3.91 -9.09 -17.23
N SER A 142 -4.33 -7.90 -16.83
CA SER A 142 -5.72 -7.46 -16.84
C SER A 142 -6.00 -6.44 -17.95
N GLU A 143 -7.20 -6.52 -18.50
CA GLU A 143 -7.70 -5.58 -19.50
C GLU A 143 -9.08 -5.07 -19.08
N LEU A 144 -9.17 -3.77 -18.76
CA LEU A 144 -10.37 -3.10 -18.28
C LEU A 144 -10.76 -1.92 -19.17
N LEU A 145 -11.96 -1.98 -19.75
CA LEU A 145 -12.55 -0.88 -20.50
C LEU A 145 -13.44 -0.02 -19.57
N LEU A 146 -13.24 1.28 -19.59
CA LEU A 146 -14.07 2.29 -18.97
C LEU A 146 -15.23 2.63 -19.92
N ASP A 147 -16.33 1.85 -19.89
CA ASP A 147 -17.38 1.92 -20.91
C ASP A 147 -18.30 3.14 -20.72
N SER A 148 -18.83 3.33 -19.50
CA SER A 148 -19.72 4.47 -19.18
C SER A 148 -19.53 4.89 -17.73
N ILE A 149 -19.10 6.12 -17.50
CA ILE A 149 -18.99 6.72 -16.17
C ILE A 149 -19.61 8.11 -16.22
N SER A 150 -20.72 8.29 -15.51
CA SER A 150 -21.50 9.52 -15.56
C SER A 150 -22.19 9.85 -14.25
N THR A 151 -22.64 11.09 -14.12
CA THR A 151 -23.52 11.53 -13.04
C THR A 151 -24.73 12.26 -13.59
N THR A 152 -25.90 12.00 -13.03
CA THR A 152 -27.13 12.74 -13.40
C THR A 152 -27.07 14.16 -12.81
N GLN A 153 -27.52 15.14 -13.58
CA GLN A 153 -27.54 16.55 -13.12
C GLN A 153 -28.51 16.78 -11.94
N GLN A 154 -29.61 16.06 -11.90
CA GLN A 154 -30.69 16.29 -10.90
C GLN A 154 -30.39 15.62 -9.56
N ASP A 155 -30.05 14.35 -9.56
CA ASP A 155 -29.95 13.53 -8.33
C ASP A 155 -28.49 13.30 -7.89
N GLN A 156 -27.53 13.75 -8.68
CA GLN A 156 -26.11 13.43 -8.49
C GLN A 156 -25.88 11.91 -8.31
N ALA A 157 -26.71 11.11 -8.98
CA ALA A 157 -26.54 9.66 -8.99
C ALA A 157 -25.43 9.29 -9.97
N PHE A 158 -24.51 8.46 -9.53
CA PHE A 158 -23.40 7.97 -10.33
C PHE A 158 -23.78 6.67 -11.03
N THR A 159 -23.45 6.57 -12.30
CA THR A 159 -23.50 5.34 -13.07
C THR A 159 -22.10 5.01 -13.54
N SER A 160 -21.61 3.83 -13.19
CA SER A 160 -20.32 3.32 -13.63
C SER A 160 -20.50 1.93 -14.24
N GLN A 161 -20.17 1.79 -15.52
CA GLN A 161 -20.16 0.53 -16.25
C GLN A 161 -18.76 0.29 -16.77
N LEU A 162 -18.21 -0.85 -16.42
CA LEU A 162 -16.86 -1.27 -16.78
C LEU A 162 -16.93 -2.63 -17.45
N HIS A 163 -15.96 -2.95 -18.32
CA HIS A 163 -15.82 -4.28 -18.89
C HIS A 163 -14.43 -4.82 -18.54
N LEU A 164 -14.39 -5.86 -17.75
CA LEU A 164 -13.18 -6.65 -17.49
C LEU A 164 -13.13 -7.76 -18.53
N ASN A 165 -12.33 -7.57 -19.56
CA ASN A 165 -12.23 -8.53 -20.67
C ASN A 165 -11.41 -9.76 -20.26
N THR A 166 -10.35 -9.56 -19.46
CA THR A 166 -9.49 -10.61 -18.90
C THR A 166 -8.76 -10.10 -17.68
N GLY A 167 -8.26 -11.01 -16.85
CA GLY A 167 -7.48 -10.70 -15.66
C GLY A 167 -8.33 -10.56 -14.41
N ALA A 168 -7.88 -9.76 -13.45
CA ALA A 168 -8.55 -9.61 -12.17
C ALA A 168 -8.52 -8.16 -11.66
N VAL A 169 -9.54 -7.82 -10.90
CA VAL A 169 -9.65 -6.52 -10.20
C VAL A 169 -10.11 -6.72 -8.77
N ASN A 170 -9.58 -5.90 -7.87
CA ASN A 170 -10.12 -5.70 -6.54
C ASN A 170 -10.91 -4.39 -6.57
N ALA A 171 -12.20 -4.45 -6.23
CA ALA A 171 -13.11 -3.31 -6.28
C ALA A 171 -13.59 -2.97 -4.87
N ARG A 172 -13.36 -1.72 -4.46
CA ARG A 172 -13.95 -1.15 -3.25
C ARG A 172 -14.90 -0.04 -3.68
N VAL A 173 -16.19 -0.29 -3.48
CA VAL A 173 -17.25 0.64 -3.87
C VAL A 173 -17.95 1.13 -2.61
N PRO A 174 -17.90 2.43 -2.28
CA PRO A 174 -18.57 2.95 -1.10
C PRO A 174 -20.10 2.82 -1.20
N GLU A 175 -20.80 2.88 -0.07
CA GLU A 175 -22.25 2.89 -0.06
C GLU A 175 -22.79 4.04 -0.90
N ARG A 176 -23.68 3.73 -1.81
CA ARG A 176 -24.13 4.67 -2.84
C ARG A 176 -25.53 5.20 -2.60
N ARG A 177 -25.77 6.43 -3.07
CA ARG A 177 -27.08 7.05 -3.10
C ARG A 177 -28.09 6.19 -3.88
N PRO A 178 -29.38 6.25 -3.55
CA PRO A 178 -30.43 5.65 -4.37
C PRO A 178 -30.29 6.07 -5.85
N LYS A 179 -30.53 5.14 -6.79
CA LYS A 179 -30.36 5.29 -8.24
C LYS A 179 -28.92 5.26 -8.77
N SER A 180 -27.87 5.33 -7.93
CA SER A 180 -26.50 5.09 -8.40
C SER A 180 -26.30 3.61 -8.71
N ARG A 181 -25.49 3.32 -9.75
CA ARG A 181 -25.19 1.96 -10.20
C ARG A 181 -23.68 1.81 -10.41
N PHE A 182 -23.16 0.69 -9.98
CA PHE A 182 -21.79 0.28 -10.32
C PHE A 182 -21.82 -1.16 -10.80
N GLN A 183 -21.33 -1.38 -12.00
CA GLN A 183 -21.36 -2.68 -12.63
C GLN A 183 -20.02 -2.95 -13.32
N ILE A 184 -19.50 -4.15 -13.12
CA ILE A 184 -18.41 -4.68 -13.93
C ILE A 184 -18.94 -5.86 -14.71
N ARG A 185 -18.86 -5.79 -16.02
CA ARG A 185 -19.18 -6.88 -16.94
C ARG A 185 -17.92 -7.67 -17.23
N THR A 186 -18.07 -8.99 -17.26
CA THR A 186 -17.10 -9.94 -17.79
C THR A 186 -17.69 -10.66 -19.00
N PRO A 187 -16.94 -11.51 -19.71
CA PRO A 187 -17.51 -12.34 -20.77
C PRO A 187 -18.65 -13.25 -20.32
N SER A 188 -18.69 -13.70 -19.05
CA SER A 188 -19.68 -14.65 -18.55
C SER A 188 -20.78 -14.05 -17.69
N ALA A 189 -20.57 -12.89 -17.07
CA ALA A 189 -21.50 -12.32 -16.09
C ALA A 189 -21.46 -10.79 -15.98
N ILE A 190 -22.42 -10.24 -15.23
CA ILE A 190 -22.41 -8.86 -14.77
C ILE A 190 -22.44 -8.88 -13.25
N ALA A 191 -21.43 -8.30 -12.61
CA ALA A 191 -21.37 -8.04 -11.18
C ALA A 191 -21.92 -6.63 -10.91
N ALA A 192 -23.03 -6.52 -10.17
CA ALA A 192 -23.69 -5.27 -9.83
C ALA A 192 -23.65 -5.05 -8.32
N VAL A 193 -23.23 -3.85 -7.87
CA VAL A 193 -22.95 -3.60 -6.46
C VAL A 193 -23.47 -2.24 -5.98
N ARG A 194 -23.64 -2.14 -4.64
CA ARG A 194 -24.07 -0.91 -3.97
C ARG A 194 -23.43 -0.76 -2.58
N GLY A 195 -22.13 -0.66 -2.48
CA GLY A 195 -21.43 -0.59 -1.19
C GLY A 195 -20.86 -1.93 -0.82
N THR A 196 -19.75 -2.28 -1.47
CA THR A 196 -19.14 -3.63 -1.37
C THR A 196 -17.65 -3.54 -1.58
N GLU A 197 -16.93 -4.48 -0.94
CA GLU A 197 -15.56 -4.82 -1.30
C GLU A 197 -15.55 -6.25 -1.87
N TYR A 198 -15.05 -6.40 -3.09
CA TYR A 198 -15.07 -7.69 -3.78
C TYR A 198 -13.94 -7.82 -4.79
N ARG A 199 -13.58 -9.05 -5.12
CA ARG A 199 -12.67 -9.38 -6.20
C ARG A 199 -13.45 -9.98 -7.35
N LEU A 200 -13.06 -9.63 -8.56
CA LEU A 200 -13.63 -10.16 -9.78
C LEU A 200 -12.51 -10.61 -10.71
N THR A 201 -12.55 -11.87 -11.09
CA THR A 201 -11.62 -12.47 -12.04
C THR A 201 -12.36 -12.84 -13.32
N ALA A 202 -11.82 -12.48 -14.47
CA ALA A 202 -12.23 -12.96 -15.80
C ALA A 202 -11.11 -13.81 -16.38
N GLY A 203 -11.41 -15.08 -16.63
CA GLY A 203 -10.41 -16.05 -17.07
C GLY A 203 -9.81 -15.73 -18.43
N LYS A 204 -8.62 -16.24 -18.68
CA LYS A 204 -7.83 -16.10 -19.91
C LYS A 204 -7.48 -17.48 -20.47
N ASN A 205 -7.28 -17.57 -21.77
CA ASN A 205 -6.90 -18.79 -22.48
C ASN A 205 -7.90 -19.96 -22.25
N GLU A 206 -7.48 -21.07 -21.68
CA GLU A 206 -8.30 -22.25 -21.44
C GLU A 206 -9.48 -21.99 -20.48
N ASN A 207 -9.36 -20.98 -19.60
CA ASN A 207 -10.40 -20.51 -18.72
C ASN A 207 -11.18 -19.31 -19.30
N SER A 208 -10.99 -18.95 -20.56
CA SER A 208 -11.75 -17.87 -21.19
C SER A 208 -13.24 -18.17 -21.10
N GLY A 209 -14.02 -17.13 -20.75
CA GLY A 209 -15.47 -17.31 -20.50
C GLY A 209 -15.83 -17.82 -19.11
N VAL A 210 -14.88 -17.98 -18.19
CA VAL A 210 -15.13 -18.23 -16.77
C VAL A 210 -14.85 -16.98 -15.97
N SER A 211 -15.72 -16.64 -15.02
CA SER A 211 -15.48 -15.55 -14.07
C SER A 211 -15.73 -16.03 -12.64
N ILE A 212 -14.98 -15.46 -11.70
CA ILE A 212 -15.13 -15.73 -10.26
C ILE A 212 -15.36 -14.38 -9.59
N THR A 213 -16.44 -14.29 -8.81
CA THR A 213 -16.74 -13.15 -7.94
C THR A 213 -16.60 -13.60 -6.49
N GLU A 214 -15.77 -12.93 -5.72
CA GLU A 214 -15.50 -13.19 -4.30
C GLU A 214 -15.85 -11.95 -3.50
N VAL A 215 -16.77 -12.05 -2.53
CA VAL A 215 -17.28 -10.91 -1.77
C VAL A 215 -16.62 -10.85 -0.40
N LEU A 216 -15.96 -9.73 -0.13
CA LEU A 216 -15.23 -9.49 1.12
C LEU A 216 -16.06 -8.69 2.12
N GLU A 217 -16.90 -7.76 1.62
CA GLU A 217 -17.81 -6.95 2.42
C GLU A 217 -19.07 -6.64 1.61
N GLY A 218 -20.24 -6.74 2.22
CA GLY A 218 -21.52 -6.41 1.62
C GLY A 218 -22.13 -7.52 0.76
N THR A 219 -22.76 -7.15 -0.36
CA THR A 219 -23.44 -8.10 -1.26
C THR A 219 -23.26 -7.70 -2.72
N VAL A 220 -22.98 -8.66 -3.57
CA VAL A 220 -22.84 -8.51 -5.03
C VAL A 220 -23.94 -9.30 -5.73
N GLY A 221 -24.75 -8.62 -6.53
CA GLY A 221 -25.67 -9.26 -7.48
C GLY A 221 -24.91 -9.73 -8.72
N VAL A 222 -24.91 -11.02 -8.99
CA VAL A 222 -24.26 -11.61 -10.17
C VAL A 222 -25.29 -12.11 -11.14
N ASP A 223 -25.37 -11.47 -12.31
CA ASP A 223 -26.32 -11.78 -13.38
C ASP A 223 -25.64 -12.55 -14.52
N ALA A 224 -26.15 -13.71 -14.86
CA ALA A 224 -25.77 -14.48 -16.05
C ALA A 224 -26.97 -15.28 -16.57
N GLN A 225 -27.16 -15.33 -17.88
CA GLN A 225 -28.21 -16.12 -18.55
C GLN A 225 -29.62 -15.93 -17.95
N GLN A 226 -30.01 -14.65 -17.71
CA GLN A 226 -31.31 -14.26 -17.13
C GLN A 226 -31.56 -14.83 -15.72
N SER A 227 -30.50 -15.22 -15.05
CA SER A 227 -30.53 -15.66 -13.65
C SER A 227 -29.63 -14.77 -12.82
N THR A 228 -30.13 -14.32 -11.68
CA THR A 228 -29.40 -13.48 -10.72
C THR A 228 -29.18 -14.26 -9.44
N VAL A 229 -27.97 -14.20 -8.91
CA VAL A 229 -27.59 -14.72 -7.59
C VAL A 229 -26.99 -13.61 -6.78
N ASP A 230 -27.52 -13.38 -5.59
CA ASP A 230 -26.90 -12.49 -4.62
C ASP A 230 -25.82 -13.25 -3.86
N VAL A 231 -24.59 -12.75 -3.94
CA VAL A 231 -23.43 -13.30 -3.25
C VAL A 231 -23.15 -12.42 -2.04
N GLU A 232 -23.28 -13.01 -0.86
CA GLU A 232 -23.08 -12.33 0.42
C GLU A 232 -21.60 -12.32 0.81
N GLU A 233 -21.26 -11.47 1.78
CA GLU A 233 -19.94 -11.43 2.41
C GLU A 233 -19.45 -12.80 2.84
N GLY A 234 -18.19 -13.13 2.55
CA GLY A 234 -17.57 -14.42 2.87
C GLY A 234 -17.89 -15.54 1.86
N PHE A 235 -18.53 -15.22 0.74
CA PHE A 235 -18.85 -16.19 -0.30
C PHE A 235 -18.27 -15.82 -1.66
N SER A 236 -18.15 -16.82 -2.52
CA SER A 236 -17.78 -16.69 -3.92
C SER A 236 -18.80 -17.35 -4.83
N VAL A 237 -18.89 -16.89 -6.07
CA VAL A 237 -19.65 -17.54 -7.13
C VAL A 237 -18.83 -17.65 -8.39
N LYS A 238 -18.90 -18.79 -9.05
CA LYS A 238 -18.31 -19.06 -10.36
C LYS A 238 -19.38 -18.97 -11.43
N THR A 239 -19.06 -18.32 -12.53
CA THR A 239 -19.92 -18.22 -13.71
C THR A 239 -19.16 -18.65 -14.94
N ALA A 240 -19.84 -19.35 -15.85
CA ALA A 240 -19.25 -19.71 -17.14
C ALA A 240 -20.14 -19.19 -18.28
N GLU A 241 -19.52 -18.84 -19.39
CA GLU A 241 -20.24 -18.31 -20.56
C GLU A 241 -21.33 -19.28 -21.03
N GLY A 242 -22.53 -18.74 -21.21
CA GLY A 242 -23.69 -19.53 -21.64
C GLY A 242 -24.37 -20.34 -20.51
N LEU A 243 -23.89 -20.26 -19.28
CA LEU A 243 -24.48 -20.94 -18.13
C LEU A 243 -24.96 -19.94 -17.06
N PRO A 244 -25.99 -20.30 -16.26
CA PRO A 244 -26.39 -19.51 -15.10
C PRO A 244 -25.26 -19.55 -14.03
N PRO A 245 -25.24 -18.59 -13.07
CA PRO A 245 -24.31 -18.62 -11.96
C PRO A 245 -24.41 -19.91 -11.16
N GLU A 246 -23.29 -20.43 -10.68
CA GLU A 246 -23.26 -21.53 -9.72
C GLU A 246 -23.88 -21.10 -8.36
N GLN A 247 -24.10 -22.07 -7.47
CA GLN A 247 -24.46 -21.74 -6.08
C GLN A 247 -23.26 -21.11 -5.36
N PRO A 248 -23.47 -20.07 -4.56
CA PRO A 248 -22.40 -19.48 -3.76
C PRO A 248 -21.71 -20.50 -2.84
N LYS A 249 -20.39 -20.45 -2.77
CA LYS A 249 -19.54 -21.27 -1.91
C LYS A 249 -18.84 -20.39 -0.88
N PRO A 250 -18.66 -20.84 0.37
CA PRO A 250 -17.92 -20.06 1.36
C PRO A 250 -16.46 -19.92 0.96
N LEU A 251 -15.89 -18.74 1.22
CA LEU A 251 -14.47 -18.47 1.09
C LEU A 251 -13.67 -19.17 2.20
N LEU A 252 -12.42 -19.51 1.93
CA LEU A 252 -11.48 -19.95 2.96
C LEU A 252 -11.34 -18.87 4.05
N SER A 253 -11.14 -19.30 5.30
CA SER A 253 -10.89 -18.39 6.41
C SER A 253 -9.61 -17.57 6.21
N ALA A 254 -9.56 -16.40 6.82
CA ALA A 254 -8.36 -15.59 6.83
C ALA A 254 -7.23 -16.32 7.59
N PRO A 255 -5.98 -16.31 7.09
CA PRO A 255 -4.84 -16.81 7.85
C PRO A 255 -4.63 -16.04 9.16
N GLU A 256 -4.11 -16.71 10.18
CA GLU A 256 -3.72 -16.05 11.45
C GLU A 256 -2.22 -15.91 11.51
N PHE A 257 -1.71 -14.68 11.59
CA PHE A 257 -0.27 -14.44 11.76
C PHE A 257 0.21 -15.02 13.09
N ALA A 258 1.40 -15.65 13.07
CA ALA A 258 2.01 -16.18 14.27
C ALA A 258 2.35 -15.03 15.26
N ALA A 259 2.17 -15.27 16.55
CA ALA A 259 2.44 -14.27 17.60
C ALA A 259 3.89 -13.74 17.61
N ALA A 260 4.83 -14.50 17.02
CA ALA A 260 6.23 -14.08 16.87
C ALA A 260 6.45 -12.99 15.81
N VAL A 261 5.47 -12.75 14.91
CA VAL A 261 5.58 -11.72 13.88
C VAL A 261 5.35 -10.35 14.50
N LYS A 262 6.44 -9.62 14.76
CA LYS A 262 6.42 -8.28 15.33
C LYS A 262 5.98 -7.24 14.28
N ASP A 263 5.43 -6.12 14.77
CA ASP A 263 5.02 -4.98 13.91
C ASP A 263 6.21 -4.12 13.49
N ILE A 264 7.32 -4.17 14.26
CA ILE A 264 8.57 -3.47 14.00
C ILE A 264 9.67 -4.52 13.85
N GLN A 265 10.41 -4.47 12.75
CA GLN A 265 11.48 -5.42 12.44
C GLN A 265 12.72 -4.67 11.92
N PRO A 266 13.93 -5.05 12.34
CA PRO A 266 15.16 -4.44 11.84
C PRO A 266 15.54 -4.89 10.41
N GLY A 267 14.79 -5.92 9.89
CA GLY A 267 15.03 -6.60 8.62
C GLY A 267 15.91 -7.85 8.74
N PRO A 268 15.77 -8.83 7.86
CA PRO A 268 14.74 -8.93 6.82
C PRO A 268 13.34 -9.06 7.40
N ILE A 269 12.30 -8.75 6.60
CA ILE A 269 10.92 -8.97 7.01
C ILE A 269 10.63 -10.47 7.01
N GLU A 270 10.23 -11.00 8.16
CA GLU A 270 9.80 -12.39 8.30
C GLU A 270 8.32 -12.46 8.68
N LEU A 271 7.53 -13.12 7.84
CA LEU A 271 6.12 -13.36 8.07
C LEU A 271 5.87 -14.87 8.19
N LYS A 272 5.08 -15.25 9.19
CA LYS A 272 4.59 -16.62 9.38
C LYS A 272 3.13 -16.58 9.80
N TRP A 273 2.34 -17.52 9.33
CA TRP A 273 0.94 -17.65 9.68
C TRP A 273 0.54 -19.11 9.84
N GLN A 274 -0.61 -19.35 10.46
CA GLN A 274 -1.17 -20.69 10.59
C GLN A 274 -1.68 -21.18 9.23
N PRO A 275 -1.38 -22.43 8.85
CA PRO A 275 -1.96 -23.01 7.64
C PRO A 275 -3.49 -22.99 7.66
N VAL A 276 -4.09 -22.65 6.54
CA VAL A 276 -5.55 -22.60 6.35
C VAL A 276 -6.00 -23.90 5.72
N ASP A 277 -7.00 -24.55 6.33
CA ASP A 277 -7.59 -25.78 5.80
C ASP A 277 -8.23 -25.55 4.42
N GLY A 278 -7.91 -26.39 3.45
CA GLY A 278 -8.36 -26.27 2.07
C GLY A 278 -7.53 -25.31 1.19
N ALA A 279 -6.52 -24.63 1.73
CA ALA A 279 -5.61 -23.84 0.92
C ALA A 279 -4.54 -24.72 0.26
N GLU A 280 -4.40 -24.64 -1.06
CA GLU A 280 -3.31 -25.27 -1.80
C GLU A 280 -2.08 -24.37 -1.91
N GLN A 281 -2.28 -23.06 -1.90
CA GLN A 281 -1.24 -22.04 -1.90
C GLN A 281 -1.73 -20.79 -1.18
N TYR A 282 -0.81 -19.86 -0.95
CA TYR A 282 -1.11 -18.54 -0.39
C TYR A 282 -0.77 -17.46 -1.38
N ARG A 283 -1.60 -16.42 -1.39
CA ARG A 283 -1.25 -15.17 -2.03
C ARG A 283 -0.93 -14.14 -0.95
N LEU A 284 0.24 -13.52 -1.06
CA LEU A 284 0.71 -12.44 -0.21
C LEU A 284 0.90 -11.20 -1.08
N ASP A 285 0.20 -10.14 -0.74
CA ASP A 285 0.37 -8.83 -1.36
C ASP A 285 1.10 -7.89 -0.39
N SER A 286 2.05 -7.12 -0.89
CA SER A 286 2.61 -5.96 -0.20
C SER A 286 1.94 -4.70 -0.73
N LEU A 287 1.45 -3.87 0.19
CA LEU A 287 0.65 -2.69 -0.09
C LEU A 287 1.32 -1.46 0.53
N LYS A 288 1.17 -0.29 -0.08
CA LYS A 288 1.54 0.96 0.58
C LYS A 288 0.73 1.17 1.85
N ASP A 289 1.36 1.75 2.85
CA ASP A 289 0.72 2.07 4.12
C ASP A 289 0.01 3.43 4.05
N ASN A 290 -0.97 3.53 3.16
CA ASN A 290 -1.83 4.70 2.99
C ASN A 290 -3.30 4.29 2.85
N GLU A 291 -4.20 5.26 2.69
CA GLU A 291 -5.66 5.00 2.59
C GLU A 291 -6.04 4.18 1.36
N GLN A 292 -5.33 4.37 0.23
CA GLN A 292 -5.59 3.67 -1.02
C GLN A 292 -5.05 2.24 -1.00
N ALA A 293 -4.07 1.94 -0.15
CA ALA A 293 -3.39 0.65 -0.04
C ALA A 293 -2.98 0.11 -1.43
N GLU A 294 -2.27 0.98 -2.21
CA GLU A 294 -1.85 0.59 -3.56
C GLU A 294 -0.94 -0.63 -3.51
N LEU A 295 -1.18 -1.55 -4.43
CA LEU A 295 -0.45 -2.80 -4.53
C LEU A 295 0.99 -2.54 -5.01
N ILE A 296 1.98 -2.95 -4.22
CA ILE A 296 3.40 -2.85 -4.54
C ILE A 296 3.87 -4.13 -5.24
N ASN A 297 3.66 -5.29 -4.61
CA ASN A 297 4.03 -6.59 -5.15
C ASN A 297 2.99 -7.64 -4.76
N SER A 298 2.98 -8.76 -5.50
CA SER A 298 2.15 -9.92 -5.21
C SER A 298 2.98 -11.19 -5.34
N TYR A 299 2.90 -12.07 -4.36
CA TYR A 299 3.65 -13.33 -4.28
C TYR A 299 2.70 -14.50 -4.15
N PHE A 300 2.96 -15.58 -4.88
CA PHE A 300 2.29 -16.86 -4.69
C PHE A 300 3.23 -17.83 -3.98
N LEU A 301 2.80 -18.38 -2.86
CA LEU A 301 3.61 -19.13 -1.93
C LEU A 301 3.00 -20.51 -1.70
N SER A 302 3.82 -21.55 -1.70
CA SER A 302 3.40 -22.91 -1.37
C SER A 302 3.48 -23.23 0.13
N SER A 303 4.03 -22.32 0.94
CA SER A 303 4.20 -22.46 2.40
C SER A 303 3.57 -21.30 3.14
N ALA A 304 3.25 -21.53 4.42
CA ALA A 304 2.68 -20.50 5.31
C ALA A 304 3.75 -19.60 5.94
N GLU A 305 4.77 -19.26 5.18
CA GLU A 305 5.86 -18.37 5.59
C GLU A 305 6.42 -17.59 4.40
N PHE A 306 7.00 -16.42 4.69
CA PHE A 306 7.61 -15.56 3.70
C PHE A 306 8.74 -14.77 4.35
N SER A 307 9.84 -14.59 3.62
CA SER A 307 10.97 -13.75 4.02
C SER A 307 11.33 -12.82 2.86
N LEU A 308 11.57 -11.55 3.17
CA LEU A 308 11.90 -10.54 2.18
C LEU A 308 12.97 -9.59 2.71
N ASP A 309 13.97 -9.31 1.88
CA ASP A 309 14.97 -8.30 2.19
C ASP A 309 14.36 -6.90 2.16
N VAL A 310 14.71 -6.08 3.13
CA VAL A 310 14.18 -4.71 3.29
C VAL A 310 14.68 -3.74 2.23
N THR A 311 15.73 -4.08 1.49
CA THR A 311 16.27 -3.24 0.40
C THR A 311 15.28 -2.98 -0.73
N ASP A 312 14.22 -3.79 -0.81
CA ASP A 312 13.19 -3.68 -1.85
C ASP A 312 12.11 -2.64 -1.54
N PHE A 313 12.12 -2.04 -0.34
CA PHE A 313 11.14 -1.04 0.07
C PHE A 313 11.78 0.32 0.32
N ASN A 314 11.10 1.36 -0.19
CA ASN A 314 11.45 2.76 0.07
C ASN A 314 10.59 3.41 1.16
N ASP A 315 9.59 2.69 1.67
CA ASP A 315 8.66 3.16 2.69
C ASP A 315 9.06 2.59 4.06
N ASP A 316 8.97 3.39 5.11
CA ASP A 316 9.29 2.97 6.48
C ASP A 316 8.34 1.87 6.98
N CYS A 317 7.11 1.83 6.47
CA CYS A 317 6.11 0.83 6.82
C CYS A 317 5.44 0.26 5.57
N VAL A 318 5.17 -1.04 5.59
CA VAL A 318 4.49 -1.77 4.53
C VAL A 318 3.33 -2.57 5.13
N ARG A 319 2.19 -2.59 4.45
CA ARG A 319 1.06 -3.42 4.83
C ARG A 319 1.06 -4.70 4.01
N PHE A 320 1.10 -5.83 4.67
CA PHE A 320 0.97 -7.14 4.04
C PHE A 320 -0.46 -7.66 4.15
N ALA A 321 -0.95 -8.26 3.07
CA ALA A 321 -2.26 -8.87 2.97
C ALA A 321 -2.08 -10.32 2.53
N VAL A 322 -2.37 -11.30 3.40
CA VAL A 322 -2.22 -12.72 3.10
C VAL A 322 -3.58 -13.41 3.07
N ARG A 323 -3.74 -14.34 2.13
CA ARG A 323 -4.94 -15.20 1.98
C ARG A 323 -4.60 -16.54 1.40
N GLY A 324 -5.39 -17.57 1.76
CA GLY A 324 -5.33 -18.89 1.13
C GLY A 324 -5.95 -18.85 -0.26
N VAL A 325 -5.50 -19.72 -1.15
CA VAL A 325 -6.08 -19.95 -2.48
C VAL A 325 -6.38 -21.45 -2.59
N ASP A 326 -7.62 -21.79 -2.95
CA ASP A 326 -8.05 -23.18 -3.09
C ASP A 326 -7.68 -23.78 -4.46
N ALA A 327 -8.04 -25.06 -4.65
CA ALA A 327 -7.80 -25.82 -5.88
C ALA A 327 -8.49 -25.23 -7.14
N ASP A 328 -9.59 -24.52 -6.95
CA ASP A 328 -10.33 -23.85 -8.04
C ASP A 328 -9.73 -22.45 -8.35
N GLY A 329 -8.72 -22.01 -7.61
CA GLY A 329 -8.12 -20.69 -7.71
C GLY A 329 -8.91 -19.58 -7.00
N VAL A 330 -9.91 -19.94 -6.18
CA VAL A 330 -10.69 -18.99 -5.39
C VAL A 330 -9.85 -18.52 -4.20
N GLN A 331 -9.76 -17.21 -4.03
CA GLN A 331 -8.99 -16.60 -2.96
C GLN A 331 -9.87 -16.41 -1.72
N GLY A 332 -9.37 -16.83 -0.56
CA GLY A 332 -10.07 -16.70 0.72
C GLY A 332 -10.14 -15.30 1.29
N LEU A 333 -10.59 -15.21 2.54
CA LEU A 333 -10.58 -13.97 3.33
C LEU A 333 -9.15 -13.54 3.63
N VAL A 334 -8.95 -12.23 3.84
CA VAL A 334 -7.64 -11.60 3.93
C VAL A 334 -7.28 -11.33 5.39
N ALA A 335 -6.06 -11.67 5.78
CA ALA A 335 -5.45 -11.16 7.00
C ALA A 335 -4.44 -10.07 6.66
N TYR A 336 -4.47 -8.98 7.43
CA TYR A 336 -3.58 -7.84 7.25
C TYR A 336 -2.55 -7.77 8.38
N LYS A 337 -1.31 -7.42 8.03
CA LYS A 337 -0.23 -7.14 8.98
C LYS A 337 0.53 -5.90 8.49
N ARG A 338 0.63 -4.90 9.35
CA ARG A 338 1.49 -3.74 9.13
C ARG A 338 2.86 -4.04 9.71
N ILE A 339 3.91 -3.88 8.93
CA ILE A 339 5.30 -4.03 9.37
C ILE A 339 6.02 -2.71 9.09
N CYS A 340 6.67 -2.17 10.11
CA CYS A 340 7.56 -1.03 9.98
C CYS A 340 9.01 -1.50 10.11
N ILE A 341 9.87 -0.93 9.27
CA ILE A 341 11.30 -1.23 9.26
C ILE A 341 11.99 -0.13 10.04
N GLU A 342 12.55 -0.48 11.17
CA GLU A 342 13.33 0.44 11.97
C GLU A 342 14.75 -0.08 12.11
N GLN A 343 15.71 0.80 11.89
CA GLN A 343 17.10 0.48 12.17
C GLN A 343 17.26 0.36 13.70
N PRO A 344 18.01 -0.65 14.17
CA PRO A 344 18.33 -0.76 15.59
C PRO A 344 19.11 0.48 16.04
N LEU A 345 18.98 0.82 17.30
CA LEU A 345 19.81 1.85 17.92
C LEU A 345 21.28 1.54 17.74
N ASP A 346 22.13 2.56 17.72
CA ASP A 346 23.58 2.37 17.74
C ASP A 346 24.01 1.64 19.01
N SER A 347 24.95 0.71 18.87
CA SER A 347 25.54 0.03 20.02
C SER A 347 26.29 1.02 20.91
N PRO A 348 26.06 1.03 22.25
CA PRO A 348 26.76 1.92 23.14
C PRO A 348 28.28 1.80 23.06
N ALA A 349 28.97 2.91 22.81
CA ALA A 349 30.42 2.93 22.84
C ALA A 349 30.92 3.02 24.30
N VAL A 350 31.43 1.90 24.79
CA VAL A 350 31.95 1.80 26.17
C VAL A 350 33.25 2.58 26.30
N ILE A 351 33.32 3.49 27.28
CA ILE A 351 34.48 4.32 27.54
C ILE A 351 35.59 3.45 28.17
N ALA A 352 36.77 3.40 27.56
CA ALA A 352 37.82 2.54 27.94
C ALA A 352 38.43 2.90 29.30
N LYS A 353 38.44 1.96 30.22
CA LYS A 353 38.93 1.87 31.59
C LYS A 353 37.88 2.24 32.65
N PRO A 354 37.34 1.22 33.31
CA PRO A 354 36.51 1.45 34.50
C PRO A 354 37.32 2.21 35.54
N LYS A 355 36.71 3.25 36.11
CA LYS A 355 37.31 4.05 37.17
C LYS A 355 37.09 3.32 38.50
N LEU A 356 38.16 3.04 39.25
CA LEU A 356 38.06 2.60 40.60
C LEU A 356 37.81 3.81 41.52
N SER A 357 36.64 3.90 42.14
CA SER A 357 36.35 4.93 43.12
C SER A 357 36.99 4.53 44.46
N LYS A 358 37.62 5.49 45.16
CA LYS A 358 38.16 5.26 46.53
C LYS A 358 37.13 5.73 47.54
N PRO A 359 36.98 5.08 48.71
CA PRO A 359 37.85 4.06 49.35
C PRO A 359 37.32 2.63 49.28
N ASP A 360 36.10 2.38 48.76
CA ASP A 360 35.41 1.10 48.90
C ASP A 360 35.55 0.13 47.74
N LEU A 361 36.46 0.44 46.77
CA LEU A 361 36.76 -0.37 45.61
C LEU A 361 35.59 -0.61 44.61
N ASP A 362 34.55 0.23 44.70
CA ASP A 362 33.48 0.18 43.70
C ASP A 362 34.02 0.47 42.28
N VAL A 363 33.48 -0.21 41.28
CA VAL A 363 33.86 -0.07 39.89
C VAL A 363 32.82 0.78 39.17
N GLU A 364 33.24 1.93 38.67
CA GLU A 364 32.42 2.76 37.83
C GLU A 364 32.69 2.41 36.37
N ILE A 365 31.63 2.08 35.63
CA ILE A 365 31.65 1.81 34.20
C ILE A 365 30.84 2.88 33.50
N ASP A 366 31.35 3.42 32.39
CA ASP A 366 30.76 4.51 31.63
C ASP A 366 30.63 4.12 30.16
N TRP A 367 29.62 4.66 29.50
CA TRP A 367 29.43 4.55 28.04
C TRP A 367 28.94 5.85 27.44
N GLN A 368 29.01 5.96 26.11
CA GLN A 368 28.49 7.14 25.42
C GLN A 368 26.97 7.05 25.32
N MET A 369 26.33 8.19 25.45
CA MET A 369 24.88 8.31 25.21
C MET A 369 24.56 7.90 23.79
N VAL A 370 23.53 7.08 23.63
CA VAL A 370 22.92 6.71 22.35
C VAL A 370 21.68 7.56 22.14
N GLU A 371 21.58 8.20 20.98
CA GLU A 371 20.44 8.99 20.62
C GLU A 371 19.18 8.10 20.55
N ALA A 372 18.04 8.58 21.05
CA ALA A 372 16.77 7.85 21.14
C ALA A 372 16.75 6.62 22.06
N ALA A 373 17.80 6.35 22.85
CA ALA A 373 17.75 5.33 23.89
C ALA A 373 16.91 5.83 25.07
N ASP A 374 15.94 5.01 25.50
CA ASP A 374 15.15 5.23 26.71
C ASP A 374 15.95 4.81 27.97
N SER A 375 16.62 3.69 27.87
CA SER A 375 17.40 3.13 28.96
C SER A 375 18.55 2.26 28.44
N TYR A 376 19.37 1.74 29.35
CA TYR A 376 20.50 0.85 29.03
C TYR A 376 20.38 -0.42 29.87
N PHE A 377 20.58 -1.55 29.20
CA PHE A 377 20.66 -2.85 29.82
C PHE A 377 22.14 -3.28 29.88
N VAL A 378 22.62 -3.55 31.09
CA VAL A 378 24.01 -3.89 31.37
C VAL A 378 24.09 -5.32 31.87
N GLN A 379 24.86 -6.13 31.20
CA GLN A 379 25.20 -7.48 31.65
C GLN A 379 26.62 -7.55 32.15
N VAL A 380 26.81 -8.22 33.29
CA VAL A 380 28.10 -8.49 33.92
C VAL A 380 28.30 -9.99 34.02
N SER A 381 29.45 -10.47 33.58
CA SER A 381 29.83 -11.90 33.55
C SER A 381 31.24 -12.11 34.03
N ASN A 382 31.54 -13.31 34.52
CA ASN A 382 32.92 -13.78 34.80
C ASN A 382 33.53 -14.47 33.58
N SER A 383 32.85 -14.50 32.45
CA SER A 383 33.30 -15.05 31.17
C SER A 383 33.11 -14.06 30.06
N ASP A 384 34.02 -13.94 29.11
CA ASP A 384 34.01 -13.04 27.99
C ASP A 384 32.95 -13.39 26.93
N ASN A 385 32.48 -14.63 26.90
CA ASN A 385 31.41 -15.12 26.04
C ASN A 385 30.00 -15.03 26.65
N PHE A 386 29.90 -14.59 27.91
CA PHE A 386 28.64 -14.44 28.64
C PHE A 386 27.77 -15.71 28.75
N ASP A 387 28.40 -16.88 28.78
CA ASP A 387 27.66 -18.15 29.00
C ASP A 387 27.01 -18.21 30.37
N VAL A 388 27.59 -17.51 31.36
CA VAL A 388 26.99 -17.36 32.70
C VAL A 388 26.96 -15.89 33.06
N ILE A 389 25.74 -15.36 33.14
CA ILE A 389 25.50 -13.98 33.58
C ILE A 389 25.64 -13.95 35.10
N TYR A 390 26.45 -13.05 35.60
CA TYR A 390 26.64 -12.82 37.03
C TYR A 390 25.60 -11.84 37.59
N GLN A 391 25.43 -10.68 36.93
CA GLN A 391 24.46 -9.65 37.29
C GLN A 391 23.92 -8.95 36.05
N GLU A 392 22.70 -8.43 36.16
CA GLU A 392 22.03 -7.63 35.14
C GLU A 392 21.47 -6.36 35.78
N PHE A 393 21.57 -5.26 35.06
CA PHE A 393 21.10 -3.95 35.50
C PHE A 393 20.36 -3.23 34.38
N THR A 394 19.37 -2.43 34.74
CA THR A 394 18.75 -1.47 33.83
C THR A 394 18.88 -0.08 34.43
N THR A 395 19.33 0.89 33.64
CA THR A 395 19.51 2.28 34.09
C THR A 395 19.20 3.25 32.95
N THR A 396 18.75 4.45 33.30
CA THR A 396 18.57 5.57 32.36
C THR A 396 19.83 6.44 32.25
N GLU A 397 20.80 6.22 33.13
CA GLU A 397 22.08 6.94 33.15
C GLU A 397 23.07 6.29 32.19
N THR A 398 24.11 7.03 31.80
CA THR A 398 25.20 6.54 30.95
C THR A 398 26.39 6.01 31.75
N SER A 399 26.18 5.74 33.03
CA SER A 399 27.15 5.13 33.94
C SER A 399 26.47 4.20 34.94
N LEU A 400 27.25 3.27 35.47
CA LEU A 400 26.81 2.34 36.51
C LEU A 400 27.95 2.10 37.49
N VAL A 401 27.66 2.18 38.80
CA VAL A 401 28.59 1.83 39.87
C VAL A 401 28.29 0.41 40.32
N LEU A 402 29.25 -0.47 40.14
CA LEU A 402 29.22 -1.86 40.60
C LEU A 402 29.88 -1.94 41.99
N PRO A 403 29.12 -2.29 43.07
CA PRO A 403 29.70 -2.54 44.37
C PRO A 403 30.74 -3.63 44.30
N TRP A 404 31.86 -3.45 45.04
CA TRP A 404 32.95 -4.43 45.05
C TRP A 404 32.46 -5.79 45.54
N ASP A 405 32.80 -6.83 44.76
CA ASP A 405 32.59 -8.23 45.16
C ASP A 405 33.91 -9.02 45.00
N PRO A 406 34.26 -9.91 45.97
CA PRO A 406 35.48 -10.71 45.88
C PRO A 406 35.62 -11.59 44.62
N SER A 407 34.50 -11.93 43.97
CA SER A 407 34.53 -12.69 42.70
C SER A 407 35.17 -11.91 41.55
N PHE A 408 35.27 -10.58 41.65
CA PHE A 408 35.89 -9.69 40.65
C PHE A 408 37.44 -9.90 40.56
N GLU A 409 38.07 -10.55 41.57
CA GLU A 409 39.48 -10.87 41.53
C GLU A 409 39.87 -11.84 40.38
N ASN A 410 38.90 -12.62 39.85
CA ASN A 410 39.09 -13.59 38.78
C ASN A 410 38.95 -13.03 37.37
N GLY A 411 38.64 -11.73 37.24
CA GLY A 411 38.29 -11.08 36.00
C GLY A 411 36.78 -10.95 35.87
N LEU A 412 36.34 -9.81 35.40
CA LEU A 412 34.96 -9.50 35.18
C LEU A 412 34.80 -8.84 33.81
N TYR A 413 33.75 -9.21 33.12
CA TYR A 413 33.44 -8.71 31.80
C TYR A 413 32.06 -8.02 31.85
N TYR A 414 31.87 -6.98 31.04
CA TYR A 414 30.61 -6.35 30.92
C TYR A 414 30.33 -5.94 29.46
N ARG A 415 29.07 -5.83 29.15
CA ARG A 415 28.51 -5.29 27.89
C ARG A 415 27.27 -4.52 28.15
N VAL A 416 26.98 -3.55 27.30
CA VAL A 416 25.85 -2.63 27.42
C VAL A 416 25.05 -2.66 26.14
N GLN A 417 23.72 -2.66 26.28
CA GLN A 417 22.76 -2.54 25.20
C GLN A 417 21.92 -1.29 25.42
N ALA A 418 21.68 -0.49 24.39
CA ALA A 418 20.72 0.59 24.43
C ALA A 418 19.31 0.02 24.16
N ILE A 419 18.36 0.40 24.98
CA ILE A 419 16.96 -0.04 24.94
C ILE A 419 16.12 1.09 24.38
N ALA A 420 15.34 0.82 23.35
CA ALA A 420 14.40 1.76 22.79
C ALA A 420 13.09 1.77 23.59
N LEU A 421 12.44 2.93 23.76
CA LEU A 421 11.09 2.99 24.30
C LEU A 421 10.08 2.35 23.34
N GLU A 422 10.21 2.67 22.07
CA GLU A 422 9.52 2.07 20.93
C GLU A 422 10.58 1.79 19.87
N GLY A 423 10.47 0.67 19.13
CA GLY A 423 11.41 0.34 18.07
C GLY A 423 12.32 -0.84 18.39
N VAL A 424 13.53 -0.82 17.86
CA VAL A 424 14.50 -1.92 17.94
C VAL A 424 15.69 -1.54 18.81
N ASP A 425 15.93 -2.34 19.86
CA ASP A 425 17.09 -2.21 20.74
C ASP A 425 18.39 -2.35 19.94
N SER A 426 19.48 -1.77 20.47
CA SER A 426 20.80 -1.94 19.86
C SER A 426 21.33 -3.36 20.02
N GLU A 427 22.35 -3.71 19.23
CA GLU A 427 23.22 -4.80 19.58
C GLU A 427 24.01 -4.45 20.88
N PHE A 428 24.50 -5.47 21.58
CA PHE A 428 25.39 -5.23 22.69
C PHE A 428 26.67 -4.53 22.24
N SER A 429 27.20 -3.66 23.10
CA SER A 429 28.53 -3.08 22.94
C SER A 429 29.60 -4.17 22.84
N GLN A 430 30.80 -3.79 22.42
CA GLN A 430 31.95 -4.65 22.57
C GLN A 430 32.17 -5.03 24.06
N THR A 431 32.39 -6.30 24.31
CA THR A 431 32.75 -6.82 25.64
C THR A 431 34.00 -6.12 26.18
N ARG A 432 33.93 -5.68 27.42
CA ARG A 432 35.07 -5.06 28.12
C ARG A 432 35.40 -5.83 29.37
N GLU A 433 36.71 -6.02 29.59
CA GLU A 433 37.24 -6.62 30.81
C GLU A 433 37.49 -5.54 31.88
N ILE A 434 37.00 -5.78 33.07
CA ILE A 434 37.29 -4.98 34.27
C ILE A 434 38.57 -5.55 34.89
N LYS A 435 39.70 -4.84 34.76
CA LYS A 435 40.97 -5.23 35.37
C LYS A 435 41.09 -4.57 36.73
N VAL A 436 41.09 -5.38 37.77
CA VAL A 436 41.43 -4.94 39.13
C VAL A 436 42.94 -5.01 39.32
N ASP A 437 43.61 -3.87 39.31
CA ASP A 437 45.05 -3.83 39.63
C ASP A 437 45.20 -4.21 41.08
N ARG A 438 45.82 -5.39 41.33
CA ARG A 438 46.20 -5.80 42.65
C ARG A 438 47.20 -4.79 43.24
N LEU A 439 46.85 -4.13 44.34
CA LEU A 439 47.82 -3.32 45.07
C LEU A 439 49.09 -4.18 45.32
N PRO A 440 50.25 -3.68 44.97
CA PRO A 440 51.47 -4.47 45.14
C PRO A 440 51.62 -4.86 46.63
N LYS A 441 51.70 -6.15 46.90
CA LYS A 441 51.89 -6.74 48.25
C LYS A 441 53.06 -6.15 49.07
N LYS A 442 53.79 -5.17 48.56
CA LYS A 442 54.94 -4.50 49.20
C LYS A 442 54.50 -3.45 50.24
N ALA A 443 53.29 -3.04 50.37
CA ALA A 443 52.88 -2.04 51.36
C ALA A 443 52.55 -2.64 52.75
N LEU A 444 52.41 -3.96 52.86
CA LEU A 444 52.09 -4.62 54.14
C LEU A 444 53.32 -5.08 54.94
N LEU A 445 54.51 -5.01 54.33
CA LEU A 445 55.75 -5.44 55.01
C LEU A 445 56.52 -4.32 55.73
N THR A 446 56.12 -3.08 55.63
CA THR A 446 56.81 -1.96 56.27
C THR A 446 56.24 -1.59 57.67
N TRP A 447 55.09 -2.15 58.09
CA TRP A 447 54.53 -1.89 59.40
C TRP A 447 54.91 -2.95 60.46
N SER A 448 55.38 -4.12 60.04
CA SER A 448 55.84 -5.16 61.02
C SER A 448 57.30 -5.01 61.46
N VAL A 449 58.08 -4.13 60.85
CA VAL A 449 59.50 -3.92 61.24
C VAL A 449 59.64 -2.75 62.24
N PHE A 450 58.66 -1.91 62.42
CA PHE A 450 58.70 -0.79 63.39
C PHE A 450 58.21 -1.14 64.80
N TRP A 451 57.65 -2.33 65.04
CA TRP A 451 57.20 -2.76 66.37
C TRP A 451 58.23 -3.66 67.12
N VAL A 452 59.30 -4.08 66.50
CA VAL A 452 60.32 -4.91 67.12
C VAL A 452 61.44 -4.07 67.75
N LEU A 453 61.55 -2.79 67.53
CA LEU A 453 62.57 -1.89 68.06
C LEU A 453 62.21 -1.07 69.28
N PHE A 454 60.97 -1.28 69.87
CA PHE A 454 60.52 -0.50 71.03
C PHE A 454 60.31 -1.34 72.32
N VAL A 455 60.83 -2.59 72.37
CA VAL A 455 60.77 -3.47 73.55
C VAL A 455 62.16 -3.86 74.06
N ALA A 456 63.24 -3.19 73.58
CA ALA A 456 64.59 -3.39 74.11
C ALA A 456 65.26 -2.03 74.37
N LEU A 457 64.76 -1.28 75.37
CA LEU A 457 65.49 -0.27 76.19
C LEU A 457 64.79 -0.12 77.46
#